data_bd9e75cf2d4379f9f08228c8c4815c0f
#
_entry.id   bd9e75cf2d4379f9f08228c8c4815c0f
#
_cell.length_a   1.000
_cell.length_b   1.000
_cell.length_c   1.000
_cell.angle_alpha   90.00
_cell.angle_beta   90.00
_cell.angle_gamma   90.00
#
_symmetry.space_group_name_H-M   'P 1'
#
loop_
_entity.id
_entity.type
_entity.pdbx_description
1 polymer ?
#
loop_
_entity_poly.entity_id
_entity_poly.type
_entity_poly.pdbx_seq_one_letter_code
_entity_poly.pdbx_strand_id
1 'polypeptide(L)'
;MHIDRKFPTSRLRRLRANNTLINLVSESSLSCNDLIQPLFIKENLKGTEKIDSMPGVLRYSKESVIDEVEDLLENNINTIALFPAIDSSKKDSNGKEALNKSN
;
A
#
# COMPACT_ATOMS: atom_id res chain seq x y z
N MET A 1 29.41 25.17 34.05
CA MET A 1 29.29 25.68 32.67
C MET A 1 27.95 25.29 32.09
N HIS A 2 27.08 26.22 31.84
CA HIS A 2 25.79 25.96 31.18
C HIS A 2 25.99 26.02 29.67
N ILE A 3 26.00 24.87 29.00
CA ILE A 3 26.07 24.84 27.53
C ILE A 3 24.64 24.96 27.00
N ASP A 4 24.31 26.11 26.44
CA ASP A 4 23.02 26.34 25.77
C ASP A 4 22.96 25.52 24.48
N ARG A 5 22.27 24.38 24.54
CA ARG A 5 22.13 23.43 23.44
C ARG A 5 20.80 23.67 22.72
N LYS A 6 20.83 24.41 21.62
CA LYS A 6 19.64 24.71 20.82
C LYS A 6 19.73 24.11 19.42
N PHE A 7 18.62 23.52 18.96
CA PHE A 7 18.46 23.15 17.55
C PHE A 7 18.41 24.44 16.68
N PRO A 8 19.05 24.51 15.50
CA PRO A 8 19.76 23.43 14.80
C PRO A 8 21.27 23.36 15.10
N THR A 9 21.82 24.27 15.93
CA THR A 9 23.26 24.36 16.21
C THR A 9 23.80 23.18 17.01
N SER A 10 22.97 22.53 17.80
CA SER A 10 23.34 21.33 18.54
C SER A 10 22.32 20.21 18.24
N ARG A 11 22.82 19.08 17.72
CA ARG A 11 22.02 17.87 17.47
C ARG A 11 22.58 16.72 18.30
N LEU A 12 21.81 16.25 19.27
CA LEU A 12 22.17 15.11 20.10
C LEU A 12 21.90 13.80 19.34
N ARG A 13 22.95 13.04 19.04
CA ARG A 13 22.85 11.82 18.22
C ARG A 13 23.32 10.54 18.91
N ARG A 14 23.61 10.59 20.22
CA ARG A 14 24.08 9.40 20.96
C ARG A 14 23.12 8.21 20.86
N LEU A 15 21.81 8.47 20.85
CA LEU A 15 20.78 7.45 20.72
C LEU A 15 20.69 6.83 19.30
N ARG A 16 21.48 7.34 18.36
CA ARG A 16 21.59 6.82 16.99
C ARG A 16 22.93 6.12 16.75
N ALA A 17 23.70 5.83 17.79
CA ALA A 17 25.03 5.24 17.67
C ALA A 17 25.04 3.82 17.11
N ASN A 18 23.99 3.06 17.38
CA ASN A 18 23.81 1.70 16.87
C ASN A 18 22.32 1.34 16.78
N ASN A 19 22.02 0.24 16.08
CA ASN A 19 20.64 -0.20 15.86
C ASN A 19 19.90 -0.57 17.15
N THR A 20 20.60 -1.10 18.15
CA THR A 20 20.00 -1.43 19.45
C THR A 20 19.43 -0.18 20.13
N LEU A 21 20.21 0.90 20.18
CA LEU A 21 19.75 2.16 20.75
C LEU A 21 18.63 2.79 19.95
N ILE A 22 18.70 2.75 18.62
CA ILE A 22 17.65 3.23 17.74
C ILE A 22 16.34 2.49 18.04
N ASN A 23 16.38 1.17 18.14
CA ASN A 23 15.21 0.35 18.41
C ASN A 23 14.62 0.60 19.80
N LEU A 24 15.48 0.79 20.82
CA LEU A 24 15.05 1.07 22.18
C LEU A 24 14.29 2.39 22.35
N VAL A 25 14.64 3.40 21.55
CA VAL A 25 14.04 4.75 21.65
C VAL A 25 13.03 5.02 20.55
N SER A 26 12.77 4.06 19.66
CA SER A 26 11.80 4.20 18.58
C SER A 26 10.39 4.35 19.11
N GLU A 27 9.73 5.45 18.75
CA GLU A 27 8.34 5.74 19.15
C GLU A 27 7.32 5.16 18.18
N SER A 28 7.75 4.81 16.94
CA SER A 28 6.91 4.22 15.92
C SER A 28 7.51 2.92 15.41
N SER A 29 6.66 1.97 15.07
CA SER A 29 7.02 0.70 14.46
C SER A 29 6.11 0.44 13.27
N LEU A 30 6.62 -0.33 12.29
CA LEU A 30 5.84 -0.80 11.15
C LEU A 30 5.82 -2.33 11.16
N SER A 31 4.63 -2.89 11.05
CA SER A 31 4.42 -4.34 10.91
C SER A 31 3.55 -4.64 9.70
N CYS A 32 3.48 -5.91 9.29
CA CYS A 32 2.57 -6.33 8.21
C CYS A 32 1.10 -6.02 8.53
N ASN A 33 0.73 -5.94 9.81
CA ASN A 33 -0.62 -5.59 10.24
C ASN A 33 -1.01 -4.14 9.96
N ASP A 34 -0.03 -3.27 9.70
CA ASP A 34 -0.25 -1.86 9.37
C ASP A 34 -0.42 -1.64 7.86
N LEU A 35 -0.28 -2.71 7.05
CA LEU A 35 -0.28 -2.62 5.60
C LEU A 35 -1.64 -3.00 5.02
N ILE A 36 -2.06 -2.24 4.01
CA ILE A 36 -3.21 -2.52 3.17
C ILE A 36 -2.72 -2.59 1.73
N GLN A 37 -2.91 -3.75 1.08
CA GLN A 37 -2.51 -3.91 -0.32
C GLN A 37 -3.64 -3.49 -1.26
N PRO A 38 -3.46 -2.46 -2.09
CA PRO A 38 -4.41 -2.16 -3.14
C PRO A 38 -4.28 -3.16 -4.29
N LEU A 39 -5.40 -3.70 -4.75
CA LEU A 39 -5.49 -4.61 -5.89
C LEU A 39 -6.46 -4.06 -6.94
N PHE A 40 -6.05 -4.09 -8.20
CA PHE A 40 -6.84 -3.62 -9.32
C PHE A 40 -7.49 -4.81 -10.02
N ILE A 41 -8.82 -4.81 -10.10
CA ILE A 41 -9.60 -5.86 -10.75
C ILE A 41 -10.23 -5.29 -12.01
N LYS A 42 -10.14 -6.04 -13.11
CA LYS A 42 -10.75 -5.68 -14.39
C LYS A 42 -11.73 -6.75 -14.85
N GLU A 43 -12.93 -6.30 -15.18
CA GLU A 43 -13.96 -7.15 -15.77
C GLU A 43 -13.53 -7.65 -17.16
N ASN A 44 -13.94 -8.85 -17.52
CA ASN A 44 -13.65 -9.48 -18.83
C ASN A 44 -12.15 -9.67 -19.15
N LEU A 45 -11.29 -9.59 -18.14
CA LEU A 45 -9.89 -9.92 -18.26
C LEU A 45 -9.67 -11.42 -18.01
N LYS A 46 -8.76 -12.04 -18.75
CA LYS A 46 -8.23 -13.37 -18.48
C LYS A 46 -6.78 -13.26 -18.01
N GLY A 47 -6.51 -13.73 -16.77
CA GLY A 47 -5.17 -13.62 -16.18
C GLY A 47 -4.86 -12.21 -15.67
N THR A 48 -3.72 -11.67 -16.06
CA THR A 48 -3.22 -10.39 -15.59
C THR A 48 -2.90 -9.44 -16.75
N GLU A 49 -2.99 -8.14 -16.49
CA GLU A 49 -2.65 -7.06 -17.44
C GLU A 49 -1.73 -6.04 -16.74
N LYS A 50 -0.66 -5.66 -17.42
CA LYS A 50 0.26 -4.62 -16.90
C LYS A 50 -0.39 -3.23 -16.97
N ILE A 51 -0.06 -2.40 -15.99
CA ILE A 51 -0.44 -0.99 -15.98
C ILE A 51 0.79 -0.18 -16.38
N ASP A 52 0.78 0.42 -17.56
CA ASP A 52 1.94 1.12 -18.13
C ASP A 52 2.43 2.29 -17.25
N SER A 53 1.49 3.01 -16.64
CA SER A 53 1.79 4.13 -15.73
C SER A 53 2.28 3.71 -14.34
N MET A 54 2.18 2.43 -14.00
CA MET A 54 2.53 1.90 -12.67
C MET A 54 3.40 0.63 -12.83
N PRO A 55 4.71 0.78 -13.10
CA PRO A 55 5.61 -0.36 -13.30
C PRO A 55 5.58 -1.33 -12.12
N GLY A 56 5.42 -2.64 -12.41
CA GLY A 56 5.33 -3.69 -11.40
C GLY A 56 3.94 -3.89 -10.80
N VAL A 57 2.97 -3.07 -11.13
CA VAL A 57 1.57 -3.21 -10.69
C VAL A 57 0.74 -3.83 -11.82
N LEU A 58 -0.12 -4.78 -11.46
CA LEU A 58 -0.95 -5.52 -12.39
C LEU A 58 -2.45 -5.26 -12.13
N ARG A 59 -3.25 -5.41 -13.19
CA ARG A 59 -4.69 -5.64 -13.07
C ARG A 59 -4.94 -7.14 -13.11
N TYR A 60 -5.86 -7.60 -12.31
CA TYR A 60 -6.19 -9.00 -12.15
C TYR A 60 -7.60 -9.30 -12.67
N SER A 61 -7.79 -10.51 -13.21
CA SER A 61 -9.13 -11.09 -13.38
C SER A 61 -9.69 -11.54 -12.01
N LYS A 62 -10.96 -11.91 -11.98
CA LYS A 62 -11.59 -12.50 -10.77
C LYS A 62 -10.86 -13.76 -10.29
N GLU A 63 -10.37 -14.55 -11.22
CA GLU A 63 -9.67 -15.81 -10.93
C GLU A 63 -8.24 -15.54 -10.45
N SER A 64 -7.49 -14.70 -11.18
CA SER A 64 -6.08 -14.48 -10.91
C SER A 64 -5.83 -13.65 -9.64
N VAL A 65 -6.81 -12.87 -9.17
CA VAL A 65 -6.68 -12.12 -7.92
C VAL A 65 -6.62 -13.04 -6.69
N ILE A 66 -7.19 -14.24 -6.79
CA ILE A 66 -7.18 -15.21 -5.70
C ILE A 66 -5.76 -15.68 -5.41
N ASP A 67 -5.00 -16.01 -6.45
CA ASP A 67 -3.60 -16.42 -6.32
C ASP A 67 -2.75 -15.32 -5.66
N GLU A 68 -2.97 -14.06 -6.08
CA GLU A 68 -2.29 -12.90 -5.47
C GLU A 68 -2.66 -12.71 -3.99
N VAL A 69 -3.92 -12.92 -3.64
CA VAL A 69 -4.37 -12.85 -2.24
C VAL A 69 -3.75 -13.96 -1.39
N GLU A 70 -3.59 -15.16 -1.94
CA GLU A 70 -2.91 -16.26 -1.25
C GLU A 70 -1.44 -15.91 -0.98
N ASP A 71 -0.73 -15.37 -1.95
CA ASP A 71 0.66 -14.89 -1.80
C ASP A 71 0.77 -13.80 -0.73
N LEU A 72 -0.19 -12.87 -0.68
CA LEU A 72 -0.23 -11.83 0.35
C LEU A 72 -0.44 -12.40 1.76
N LEU A 73 -1.31 -13.39 1.91
CA LEU A 73 -1.56 -14.08 3.19
C LEU A 73 -0.30 -14.83 3.67
N GLU A 74 0.44 -15.47 2.77
CA GLU A 74 1.71 -16.12 3.09
C GLU A 74 2.76 -15.11 3.61
N ASN A 75 2.69 -13.86 3.14
CA ASN A 75 3.53 -12.76 3.61
C ASN A 75 2.95 -11.98 4.81
N ASN A 76 1.91 -12.51 5.46
CA ASN A 76 1.22 -11.91 6.61
C ASN A 76 0.55 -10.56 6.33
N ILE A 77 0.18 -10.30 5.08
CA ILE A 77 -0.64 -9.13 4.70
C ILE A 77 -2.08 -9.58 4.61
N ASN A 78 -2.90 -9.19 5.59
CA ASN A 78 -4.26 -9.69 5.80
C ASN A 78 -5.34 -8.70 5.37
N THR A 79 -4.96 -7.52 4.90
CA THR A 79 -5.91 -6.47 4.52
C THR A 79 -5.65 -6.03 3.08
N ILE A 80 -6.70 -6.03 2.28
CA ILE A 80 -6.66 -5.60 0.87
C ILE A 80 -7.68 -4.50 0.63
N ALA A 81 -7.42 -3.65 -0.37
CA ALA A 81 -8.37 -2.70 -0.91
C ALA A 81 -8.57 -3.00 -2.40
N LEU A 82 -9.80 -3.34 -2.78
CA LEU A 82 -10.14 -3.67 -4.16
C LEU A 82 -10.55 -2.41 -4.93
N PHE A 83 -9.90 -2.17 -6.06
CA PHE A 83 -10.20 -1.07 -6.97
C PHE A 83 -10.65 -1.63 -8.32
N PRO A 84 -11.88 -1.33 -8.78
CA PRO A 84 -12.32 -1.76 -10.09
C PRO A 84 -11.69 -0.89 -11.18
N ALA A 85 -11.15 -1.55 -12.21
CA ALA A 85 -10.76 -0.89 -13.46
C ALA A 85 -11.98 -0.86 -14.39
N ILE A 86 -12.72 0.24 -14.34
CA ILE A 86 -13.96 0.44 -15.08
C ILE A 86 -13.66 0.84 -16.51
N ASP A 87 -14.40 0.29 -17.49
CA ASP A 87 -14.34 0.70 -18.88
C ASP A 87 -14.66 2.19 -19.02
N SER A 88 -13.94 2.88 -19.91
CA SER A 88 -14.12 4.30 -20.18
C SER A 88 -15.55 4.67 -20.62
N SER A 89 -16.25 3.75 -21.29
CA SER A 89 -17.65 3.90 -21.70
C SER A 89 -18.64 3.99 -20.53
N LYS A 90 -18.27 3.43 -19.36
CA LYS A 90 -19.10 3.43 -18.16
C LYS A 90 -18.79 4.62 -17.22
N LYS A 91 -17.76 5.42 -17.53
CA LYS A 91 -17.37 6.57 -16.73
C LYS A 91 -18.19 7.80 -17.09
N ASP A 92 -18.72 8.48 -16.09
CA ASP A 92 -19.39 9.76 -16.23
C ASP A 92 -18.96 10.75 -15.12
N SER A 93 -19.36 12.02 -15.27
CA SER A 93 -19.05 13.08 -14.31
C SER A 93 -19.71 12.88 -12.93
N ASN A 94 -20.75 12.06 -12.85
CA ASN A 94 -21.53 11.81 -11.64
C ASN A 94 -21.16 10.50 -10.95
N GLY A 95 -20.29 9.70 -11.54
CA GLY A 95 -19.85 8.43 -10.97
C GLY A 95 -20.98 7.39 -10.82
N LYS A 96 -21.95 7.37 -11.72
CA LYS A 96 -23.15 6.49 -11.64
C LYS A 96 -22.82 5.01 -11.54
N GLU A 97 -21.73 4.59 -12.18
CA GLU A 97 -21.33 3.17 -12.17
C GLU A 97 -20.98 2.68 -10.76
N ALA A 98 -20.52 3.56 -9.88
CA ALA A 98 -20.28 3.22 -8.47
C ALA A 98 -21.53 2.81 -7.69
N LEU A 99 -22.72 3.19 -8.19
CA LEU A 99 -24.02 2.85 -7.61
C LEU A 99 -24.70 1.67 -8.31
N ASN A 100 -24.07 1.12 -9.33
CA ASN A 100 -24.58 -0.02 -10.08
C ASN A 100 -24.46 -1.30 -9.26
N LYS A 101 -25.58 -1.89 -8.87
CA LYS A 101 -25.62 -3.12 -8.06
C LYS A 101 -25.14 -4.37 -8.80
N SER A 102 -25.02 -4.29 -10.11
CA SER A 102 -24.58 -5.40 -10.97
C SER A 102 -23.11 -5.30 -11.37
N ASN A 103 -22.40 -4.31 -10.86
CA ASN A 103 -20.99 -4.10 -11.13
C ASN A 103 -20.11 -4.99 -10.23
#